data_632ab05596247a499baf198b1960f330
#
_entry.id   632ab05596247a499baf198b1960f330
#
_cell.length_a   1.000
_cell.length_b   1.000
_cell.length_c   1.000
_cell.angle_alpha   90.00
_cell.angle_beta   90.00
_cell.angle_gamma   90.00
#
_symmetry.space_group_name_H-M   'P 1'
#
loop_
_entity.id
_entity.type
_entity.pdbx_description
1 polymer ?
#
loop_
_entity_poly.entity_id
_entity_poly.type
_entity_poly.pdbx_seq_one_letter_code
_entity_poly.pdbx_strand_id
1 'polypeptide(L)'
;MEQTVNETRFLNLRGSKPEIDELIQQIVEQATLIRLDKSDLIYLYKEQVVLKRRINSFPRTNESRMESILRELTEYASIDFGCYNKVVLLVRTSQKHPLLMEELRYIHDVIKQFPNGVEIRWGMGYDNSLDEKALLMLVCSC
;
A
#
# COMPACT_ATOMS: atom_id res chain seq x y z
N MET A 1 10.93 -16.24 11.85
CA MET A 1 10.65 -15.82 11.42
C MET A 1 10.34 -15.05 10.98
N GLU A 2 10.38 -14.71 10.71
CA GLU A 2 10.17 -14.00 10.29
C GLU A 2 9.38 -13.60 9.64
N GLN A 3 9.02 -13.32 9.81
CA GLN A 3 8.17 -12.93 9.14
C GLN A 3 8.27 -11.99 8.25
N THR A 4 8.08 -11.99 7.44
CA THR A 4 8.58 -11.04 6.58
C THR A 4 7.81 -10.85 5.32
N VAL A 5 6.86 -11.70 5.04
CA VAL A 5 5.97 -11.56 3.90
C VAL A 5 5.01 -10.40 4.14
N ASN A 6 4.43 -10.36 5.31
CA ASN A 6 3.52 -9.30 5.70
C ASN A 6 4.02 -8.66 6.97
N GLU A 7 4.27 -7.38 6.89
CA GLU A 7 4.80 -6.62 8.00
C GLU A 7 3.83 -5.51 8.36
N THR A 8 3.44 -5.45 9.62
CA THR A 8 2.62 -4.37 10.14
C THR A 8 3.42 -3.60 11.17
N ARG A 9 3.45 -2.30 11.00
CA ARG A 9 4.10 -1.40 11.96
C ARG A 9 3.15 -0.29 12.33
N PHE A 10 3.09 0.00 13.60
CA PHE A 10 2.42 1.19 14.10
C PHE A 10 3.49 2.24 14.29
N LEU A 11 3.42 3.29 13.48
CA LEU A 11 4.42 4.33 13.44
C LEU A 11 3.83 5.61 13.97
N ASN A 12 4.62 6.31 14.75
CA ASN A 12 4.31 7.68 15.12
C ASN A 12 5.44 8.54 14.61
N LEU A 13 5.30 9.00 13.38
CA LEU A 13 6.32 9.80 12.71
C LEU A 13 6.10 11.29 12.86
N ARG A 14 5.07 11.69 13.58
CA ARG A 14 4.74 13.08 13.80
C ARG A 14 5.91 13.78 14.51
N GLY A 15 6.39 14.83 13.91
CA GLY A 15 7.52 15.59 14.45
C GLY A 15 8.88 15.03 14.07
N SER A 16 8.93 13.83 13.49
CA SER A 16 10.19 13.24 13.02
C SER A 16 10.36 13.53 11.54
N LYS A 17 10.81 14.72 11.23
CA LYS A 17 10.95 15.17 9.85
C LYS A 17 11.82 14.26 8.99
N PRO A 18 13.00 13.80 9.46
CA PRO A 18 13.83 12.91 8.64
C PRO A 18 13.13 11.60 8.26
N GLU A 19 12.33 11.04 9.14
CA GLU A 19 11.59 9.81 8.85
C GLU A 19 10.47 10.06 7.84
N ILE A 20 9.80 11.20 7.94
CA ILE A 20 8.77 11.59 6.97
C ILE A 20 9.41 11.85 5.61
N ASP A 21 10.55 12.56 5.58
CA ASP A 21 11.29 12.79 4.33
C ASP A 21 11.62 11.48 3.64
N GLU A 22 12.10 10.50 4.40
CA GLU A 22 12.47 9.20 3.85
C GLU A 22 11.26 8.45 3.32
N LEU A 23 10.16 8.48 4.05
CA LEU A 23 8.93 7.81 3.64
C LEU A 23 8.40 8.40 2.33
N ILE A 24 8.32 9.72 2.25
CA ILE A 24 7.86 10.40 1.04
C ILE A 24 8.78 10.08 -0.14
N GLN A 25 10.09 10.14 0.07
CA GLN A 25 11.06 9.82 -0.97
C GLN A 25 10.85 8.40 -1.49
N GLN A 26 10.68 7.45 -0.59
CA GLN A 26 10.46 6.05 -0.92
C GLN A 26 9.20 5.87 -1.79
N ILE A 27 8.11 6.51 -1.41
CA ILE A 27 6.84 6.41 -2.15
C ILE A 27 6.99 7.01 -3.54
N VAL A 28 7.57 8.20 -3.64
CA VAL A 28 7.75 8.90 -4.91
C VAL A 28 8.63 8.08 -5.86
N GLU A 29 9.71 7.50 -5.35
CA GLU A 29 10.62 6.70 -6.16
C GLU A 29 9.98 5.42 -6.66
N GLN A 30 9.05 4.85 -5.90
CA GLN A 30 8.42 3.59 -6.26
C GLN A 30 7.17 3.76 -7.11
N ALA A 31 6.52 4.90 -7.07
CA ALA A 31 5.29 5.16 -7.82
C ALA A 31 5.63 5.79 -9.18
N THR A 32 6.12 4.99 -10.12
CA THR A 32 6.65 5.49 -11.39
C THR A 32 5.71 5.36 -12.57
N LEU A 33 4.72 4.49 -12.51
CA LEU A 33 3.72 4.32 -13.58
C LEU A 33 2.48 5.16 -13.33
N ILE A 34 1.86 4.97 -12.19
CA ILE A 34 0.83 5.88 -11.71
C ILE A 34 1.55 6.65 -10.62
N ARG A 35 1.86 7.89 -10.93
CA ARG A 35 2.80 8.66 -10.13
C ARG A 35 2.15 9.28 -8.91
N LEU A 36 2.92 9.26 -7.83
CA LEU A 36 2.62 10.05 -6.64
C LEU A 36 3.77 11.03 -6.48
N ASP A 37 3.46 12.32 -6.51
CA ASP A 37 4.46 13.35 -6.37
C ASP A 37 4.59 13.78 -4.92
N LYS A 38 5.67 14.46 -4.61
CA LYS A 38 5.91 14.98 -3.27
C LYS A 38 4.75 15.83 -2.77
N SER A 39 4.16 16.65 -3.67
CA SER A 39 3.03 17.51 -3.31
C SER A 39 1.80 16.71 -2.87
N ASP A 40 1.64 15.48 -3.35
CA ASP A 40 0.53 14.62 -2.93
C ASP A 40 0.70 14.10 -1.51
N LEU A 41 1.91 14.17 -0.97
CA LEU A 41 2.29 13.48 0.26
C LEU A 41 2.73 14.42 1.37
N ILE A 42 2.79 15.72 1.11
CA ILE A 42 3.29 16.68 2.11
C ILE A 42 2.41 16.76 3.35
N TYR A 43 1.15 16.34 3.26
CA TYR A 43 0.27 16.27 4.42
C TYR A 43 0.84 15.37 5.53
N LEU A 44 1.71 14.43 5.17
CA LEU A 44 2.31 13.52 6.14
C LEU A 44 3.18 14.24 7.17
N TYR A 45 3.61 15.47 6.89
CA TYR A 45 4.32 16.27 7.88
C TYR A 45 3.41 16.75 9.00
N LYS A 46 2.10 16.82 8.75
CA LYS A 46 1.12 17.34 9.71
C LYS A 46 0.30 16.25 10.36
N GLU A 47 0.13 15.12 9.68
CA GLU A 47 -0.65 14.02 10.21
C GLU A 47 0.27 12.98 10.86
N GLN A 48 -0.32 12.21 11.74
CA GLN A 48 0.38 11.10 12.35
C GLN A 48 0.20 9.86 11.49
N VAL A 49 1.31 9.28 11.05
CA VAL A 49 1.28 7.99 10.38
C VAL A 49 1.10 6.93 11.45
N VAL A 50 -0.01 6.21 11.39
CA VAL A 50 -0.37 5.24 12.41
C VAL A 50 -0.21 3.81 11.93
N LEU A 51 -0.17 3.59 10.62
CA LEU A 51 0.00 2.26 10.07
C LEU A 51 0.78 2.31 8.78
N LYS A 52 1.79 1.46 8.69
CA LYS A 52 2.50 1.17 7.45
C LYS A 52 2.50 -0.34 7.29
N ARG A 53 1.96 -0.82 6.19
CA ARG A 53 1.83 -2.26 5.97
C ARG A 53 2.24 -2.64 4.55
N ARG A 54 2.98 -3.73 4.46
CA ARG A 54 3.36 -4.32 3.17
C ARG A 54 2.76 -5.71 3.08
N ILE A 55 2.07 -5.96 1.98
CA ILE A 55 1.45 -7.25 1.74
C ILE A 55 1.96 -7.79 0.41
N ASN A 56 2.71 -8.89 0.47
CA ASN A 56 3.13 -9.61 -0.72
C ASN A 56 2.04 -10.62 -1.09
N SER A 57 1.88 -10.86 -2.39
CA SER A 57 0.96 -11.88 -2.83
C SER A 57 1.46 -13.27 -2.42
N PHE A 58 0.53 -14.11 -1.99
CA PHE A 58 0.85 -15.46 -1.54
C PHE A 58 -0.36 -16.34 -1.83
N PRO A 59 -0.63 -16.61 -3.12
CA PRO A 59 -1.88 -17.25 -3.51
C PRO A 59 -1.96 -18.71 -3.08
N ARG A 60 -3.16 -19.07 -2.65
CA ARG A 60 -3.54 -20.46 -2.44
C ARG A 60 -3.89 -21.09 -3.79
N THR A 61 -4.14 -22.38 -3.79
CA THR A 61 -4.58 -23.10 -5.00
C THR A 61 -5.83 -22.41 -5.57
N ASN A 62 -5.82 -22.14 -6.86
CA ASN A 62 -6.91 -21.49 -7.60
C ASN A 62 -7.19 -20.04 -7.16
N GLU A 63 -6.21 -19.42 -6.55
CA GLU A 63 -6.33 -18.02 -6.12
C GLU A 63 -5.34 -17.19 -6.93
N SER A 64 -5.78 -16.03 -7.43
CA SER A 64 -4.90 -15.11 -8.12
C SER A 64 -4.05 -14.33 -7.11
N ARG A 65 -2.98 -13.69 -7.61
CA ARG A 65 -2.10 -12.90 -6.75
C ARG A 65 -2.85 -11.74 -6.07
N MET A 66 -3.74 -11.07 -6.80
CA MET A 66 -4.49 -9.95 -6.24
C MET A 66 -5.56 -10.41 -5.26
N GLU A 67 -6.19 -11.57 -5.52
CA GLU A 67 -7.11 -12.17 -4.58
C GLU A 67 -6.41 -12.48 -3.26
N SER A 68 -5.17 -12.97 -3.32
CA SER A 68 -4.42 -13.29 -2.10
C SER A 68 -4.12 -12.03 -1.29
N ILE A 69 -3.82 -10.92 -1.94
CA ILE A 69 -3.58 -9.65 -1.26
C ILE A 69 -4.86 -9.17 -0.57
N LEU A 70 -5.98 -9.21 -1.29
CA LEU A 70 -7.26 -8.78 -0.73
C LEU A 70 -7.67 -9.66 0.46
N ARG A 71 -7.49 -10.95 0.34
CA ARG A 71 -7.76 -11.89 1.44
C ARG A 71 -6.92 -11.57 2.66
N GLU A 72 -5.63 -11.37 2.45
CA GLU A 72 -4.70 -11.05 3.54
C GLU A 72 -5.13 -9.75 4.23
N LEU A 73 -5.49 -8.76 3.45
CA LEU A 73 -5.90 -7.47 3.95
C LEU A 73 -7.20 -7.55 4.78
N THR A 74 -8.17 -8.32 4.31
CA THR A 74 -9.49 -8.37 4.94
C THR A 74 -9.61 -9.39 6.06
N GLU A 75 -8.88 -10.50 5.98
CA GLU A 75 -9.01 -11.59 6.94
C GLU A 75 -7.93 -11.62 8.01
N TYR A 76 -6.71 -11.18 7.68
CA TYR A 76 -5.57 -11.38 8.57
C TYR A 76 -4.88 -10.10 9.02
N ALA A 77 -5.17 -8.99 8.37
CA ALA A 77 -4.42 -7.77 8.63
C ALA A 77 -4.82 -7.05 9.91
N SER A 78 -6.00 -7.30 10.42
CA SER A 78 -6.53 -6.63 11.62
C SER A 78 -6.52 -5.09 11.48
N ILE A 79 -6.80 -4.61 10.28
CA ILE A 79 -6.82 -3.18 10.00
C ILE A 79 -8.19 -2.62 10.36
N ASP A 80 -8.20 -1.56 11.14
CA ASP A 80 -9.43 -0.83 11.43
C ASP A 80 -9.62 0.25 10.38
N PHE A 81 -10.33 -0.09 9.32
CA PHE A 81 -10.51 0.80 8.17
C PHE A 81 -11.21 2.11 8.52
N GLY A 82 -11.88 2.19 9.65
CA GLY A 82 -12.63 3.38 10.06
C GLY A 82 -11.80 4.43 10.79
N CYS A 83 -10.53 4.15 11.08
CA CYS A 83 -9.72 5.02 11.94
C CYS A 83 -8.85 6.03 11.21
N TYR A 84 -8.90 6.07 9.88
CA TYR A 84 -7.93 6.86 9.12
C TYR A 84 -8.60 7.97 8.33
N ASN A 85 -7.89 9.08 8.15
CA ASN A 85 -8.32 10.21 7.34
C ASN A 85 -7.80 10.12 5.92
N LYS A 86 -6.56 9.67 5.78
CA LYS A 86 -5.88 9.60 4.48
C LYS A 86 -5.09 8.32 4.37
N VAL A 87 -5.10 7.77 3.18
CA VAL A 87 -4.45 6.49 2.90
C VAL A 87 -3.68 6.60 1.59
N VAL A 88 -2.47 6.07 1.58
CA VAL A 88 -1.69 5.86 0.36
C VAL A 88 -1.67 4.38 0.06
N LEU A 89 -2.03 4.03 -1.16
CA LEU A 89 -1.91 2.68 -1.69
C LEU A 89 -0.82 2.70 -2.75
N LEU A 90 0.15 1.82 -2.62
CA LEU A 90 1.18 1.67 -3.63
C LEU A 90 1.21 0.21 -4.09
N VAL A 91 0.98 -0.01 -5.38
CA VAL A 91 0.97 -1.34 -5.97
C VAL A 91 2.23 -1.51 -6.81
N ARG A 92 2.91 -2.62 -6.64
CA ARG A 92 4.11 -2.91 -7.42
C ARG A 92 4.02 -4.30 -8.03
N THR A 93 4.46 -4.41 -9.27
CA THR A 93 4.56 -5.66 -10.02
C THR A 93 5.86 -5.64 -10.81
N SER A 94 6.26 -6.77 -11.38
CA SER A 94 7.38 -6.75 -12.31
C SER A 94 6.93 -6.28 -13.68
N GLN A 95 7.87 -5.85 -14.51
CA GLN A 95 7.58 -5.50 -15.90
C GLN A 95 7.14 -6.72 -16.70
N LYS A 96 7.66 -7.88 -16.33
CA LYS A 96 7.35 -9.14 -17.00
C LYS A 96 5.93 -9.62 -16.71
N HIS A 97 5.42 -9.27 -15.54
CA HIS A 97 4.06 -9.62 -15.12
C HIS A 97 3.34 -8.37 -14.64
N PRO A 98 3.04 -7.43 -15.56
CA PRO A 98 2.45 -6.15 -15.17
C PRO A 98 1.02 -6.33 -14.69
N LEU A 99 0.52 -5.30 -14.00
CA LEU A 99 -0.86 -5.28 -13.53
C LEU A 99 -1.80 -5.27 -14.72
N LEU A 100 -2.75 -6.21 -14.72
CA LEU A 100 -3.72 -6.35 -15.80
C LEU A 100 -4.98 -5.54 -15.51
N MET A 101 -5.71 -5.18 -16.56
CA MET A 101 -6.96 -4.44 -16.43
C MET A 101 -7.95 -5.14 -15.49
N GLU A 102 -8.06 -6.45 -15.63
CA GLU A 102 -8.96 -7.24 -14.77
C GLU A 102 -8.53 -7.26 -13.32
N GLU A 103 -7.26 -6.96 -13.03
CA GLU A 103 -6.75 -6.90 -11.66
C GLU A 103 -7.11 -5.59 -10.96
N LEU A 104 -7.45 -4.55 -11.73
CA LEU A 104 -7.81 -3.26 -11.17
C LEU A 104 -9.05 -3.33 -10.26
N ARG A 105 -9.94 -4.26 -10.51
CA ARG A 105 -11.12 -4.42 -9.66
C ARG A 105 -10.76 -4.74 -8.22
N TYR A 106 -9.65 -5.44 -8.00
CA TYR A 106 -9.19 -5.77 -6.65
C TYR A 106 -8.68 -4.54 -5.92
N ILE A 107 -8.06 -3.61 -6.66
CA ILE A 107 -7.65 -2.34 -6.09
C ILE A 107 -8.88 -1.54 -5.67
N HIS A 108 -9.92 -1.52 -6.50
CA HIS A 108 -11.18 -0.88 -6.13
C HIS A 108 -11.82 -1.56 -4.91
N ASP A 109 -11.71 -2.88 -4.81
CA ASP A 109 -12.23 -3.60 -3.66
C ASP A 109 -11.46 -3.22 -2.38
N VAL A 110 -10.16 -3.03 -2.46
CA VAL A 110 -9.37 -2.53 -1.34
C VAL A 110 -9.85 -1.14 -0.93
N ILE A 111 -10.03 -0.25 -1.91
CA ILE A 111 -10.48 1.11 -1.66
C ILE A 111 -11.85 1.12 -0.97
N LYS A 112 -12.73 0.21 -1.36
CA LYS A 112 -14.08 0.11 -0.77
C LYS A 112 -14.07 -0.33 0.69
N GLN A 113 -12.97 -0.86 1.19
CA GLN A 113 -12.85 -1.22 2.60
C GLN A 113 -12.87 0.03 3.49
N PHE A 114 -12.48 1.17 2.96
CA PHE A 114 -12.43 2.41 3.70
C PHE A 114 -13.76 3.16 3.58
N PRO A 115 -14.19 3.87 4.67
CA PRO A 115 -15.43 4.64 4.60
C PRO A 115 -15.36 5.76 3.57
N ASN A 116 -16.52 6.21 3.12
CA ASN A 116 -16.61 7.42 2.31
C ASN A 116 -16.05 8.58 3.12
N GLY A 117 -15.31 9.46 2.46
CA GLY A 117 -14.70 10.60 3.12
C GLY A 117 -13.24 10.39 3.47
N VAL A 118 -12.76 9.14 3.46
CA VAL A 118 -11.32 8.89 3.56
C VAL A 118 -10.68 9.26 2.23
N GLU A 119 -9.66 10.09 2.28
CA GLU A 119 -8.96 10.49 1.07
C GLU A 119 -7.93 9.41 0.74
N ILE A 120 -8.06 8.81 -0.44
CA ILE A 120 -7.18 7.72 -0.87
C ILE A 120 -6.42 8.15 -2.11
N ARG A 121 -5.10 8.05 -2.05
CA ARG A 121 -4.23 8.27 -3.19
C ARG A 121 -3.54 6.96 -3.50
N TRP A 122 -3.53 6.56 -4.75
CA TRP A 122 -2.84 5.34 -5.09
C TRP A 122 -1.85 5.56 -6.23
N GLY A 123 -0.78 4.80 -6.17
CA GLY A 123 0.27 4.84 -7.17
C GLY A 123 0.67 3.44 -7.56
N MET A 124 1.45 3.34 -8.62
CA MET A 124 1.89 2.06 -9.15
C MET A 124 3.29 2.17 -9.71
N GLY A 125 4.09 1.15 -9.51
CA GLY A 125 5.43 1.10 -10.06
C GLY A 125 5.89 -0.33 -10.27
N TYR A 126 7.07 -0.47 -10.84
CA TYR A 126 7.66 -1.77 -11.09
C TYR A 126 8.71 -2.13 -10.07
N ASP A 127 8.79 -3.40 -9.76
CA ASP A 127 9.88 -4.01 -9.01
C ASP A 127 10.11 -5.39 -9.63
N ASN A 128 11.14 -5.50 -10.45
CA ASN A 128 11.38 -6.71 -11.22
C ASN A 128 11.79 -7.90 -10.36
N SER A 129 12.18 -7.67 -9.11
CA SER A 129 12.47 -8.76 -8.19
C SER A 129 11.22 -9.53 -7.77
N LEU A 130 10.04 -8.96 -8.00
CA LEU A 130 8.78 -9.62 -7.66
C LEU A 130 8.43 -10.77 -8.58
N ASP A 131 8.92 -10.73 -9.83
CA ASP A 131 8.61 -11.71 -10.86
C ASP A 131 7.08 -11.84 -11.05
N GLU A 132 6.49 -12.97 -10.73
CA GLU A 132 5.04 -13.19 -10.88
C GLU A 132 4.22 -12.64 -9.72
N LYS A 133 4.89 -12.17 -8.67
CA LYS A 133 4.22 -11.66 -7.47
C LYS A 133 3.80 -10.22 -7.62
N ALA A 134 2.92 -9.80 -6.73
CA ALA A 134 2.54 -8.40 -6.58
C ALA A 134 2.74 -7.99 -5.13
N LEU A 135 2.93 -6.71 -4.92
CA LEU A 135 3.11 -6.13 -3.59
C LEU A 135 2.17 -4.94 -3.44
N LEU A 136 1.47 -4.90 -2.33
CA LEU A 136 0.67 -3.73 -1.94
C LEU A 136 1.29 -3.13 -0.70
N MET A 137 1.52 -1.82 -0.72
CA MET A 137 1.91 -1.08 0.47
C MET A 137 0.81 -0.10 0.85
N LEU A 138 0.46 -0.08 2.12
CA LEU A 138 -0.50 0.84 2.71
C LEU A 138 0.21 1.78 3.66
N VAL A 139 -0.09 3.07 3.57
CA VAL A 139 0.32 4.05 4.57
C VAL A 139 -0.94 4.79 5.01
N CYS A 140 -1.30 4.65 6.26
CA CYS A 140 -2.54 5.21 6.81
C CYS A 140 -2.21 6.26 7.86
N SER A 141 -2.91 7.38 7.79
CA SER A 141 -2.68 8.49 8.69
C SER A 141 -3.97 9.14 9.18
N CYS A 142 -3.86 9.86 10.26
CA CYS A 142 -4.96 10.67 10.78
C CYS A 142 -4.44 11.89 11.55
#